data_69fa6d7eee3e77da29ac979070adcc63
#
_entry.id   69fa6d7eee3e77da29ac979070adcc63
#
_cell.length_a   1.000
_cell.length_b   1.000
_cell.length_c   1.000
_cell.angle_alpha   90.00
_cell.angle_beta   90.00
_cell.angle_gamma   90.00
#
_symmetry.space_group_name_H-M   'P 1'
#
loop_
_entity.id
_entity.type
_entity.pdbx_description
1 polymer ?
#
loop_
_entity_poly.entity_id
_entity_poly.type
_entity_poly.pdbx_seq_one_letter_code
_entity_poly.pdbx_strand_id
1 'polypeptide(L)'
;MKELGLTIALLVLAVTCAQADSYETYAFGDTEAEACEKAKSDLNDQAILQCRMNGGLLVKADVGDCRLTESSGARYQVLRSVEFACRVD
;
A
#
# COMPACT_ATOMS: atom_id res chain seq x y z
N MET A 1 35.15 -16.34 -3.27
CA MET A 1 34.95 -15.92 -1.91
C MET A 1 34.94 -14.44 -1.75
N LYS A 2 35.83 -13.73 -2.38
CA LYS A 2 35.85 -12.28 -2.29
C LYS A 2 34.59 -11.67 -2.89
N GLU A 3 34.09 -12.31 -3.92
CA GLU A 3 32.91 -11.85 -4.62
C GLU A 3 31.70 -11.84 -3.70
N LEU A 4 31.64 -12.78 -2.78
CA LEU A 4 30.53 -12.87 -1.86
C LEU A 4 30.44 -11.63 -0.97
N GLY A 5 31.59 -11.15 -0.52
CA GLY A 5 31.61 -9.96 0.31
C GLY A 5 31.09 -8.74 -0.41
N LEU A 6 31.45 -8.59 -1.66
CA LEU A 6 31.02 -7.47 -2.45
C LEU A 6 29.51 -7.50 -2.69
N THR A 7 29.00 -8.69 -2.99
CA THR A 7 27.57 -8.84 -3.24
C THR A 7 26.77 -8.47 -2.02
N ILE A 8 27.20 -8.88 -0.86
CA ILE A 8 26.51 -8.58 0.38
C ILE A 8 26.49 -7.08 0.63
N ALA A 9 27.59 -6.42 0.38
CA ALA A 9 27.67 -4.98 0.58
C ALA A 9 26.67 -4.25 -0.29
N LEU A 10 26.52 -4.68 -1.53
CA LEU A 10 25.57 -4.05 -2.44
C LEU A 10 24.15 -4.22 -1.95
N LEU A 11 23.82 -5.39 -1.45
CA LEU A 11 22.48 -5.63 -0.93
C LEU A 11 22.15 -4.71 0.24
N VAL A 12 23.10 -4.52 1.12
CA VAL A 12 22.90 -3.65 2.27
C VAL A 12 22.62 -2.23 1.81
N LEU A 13 23.37 -1.75 0.84
CA LEU A 13 23.17 -0.39 0.33
C LEU A 13 21.79 -0.23 -0.30
N ALA A 14 21.35 -1.25 -1.02
CA ALA A 14 20.03 -1.18 -1.67
C ALA A 14 18.90 -1.07 -0.66
N VAL A 15 19.06 -1.64 0.51
CA VAL A 15 17.99 -1.68 1.51
C VAL A 15 17.83 -0.35 2.24
N THR A 16 18.83 0.52 2.22
CA THR A 16 18.79 1.73 3.03
C THR A 16 18.06 2.91 2.39
N CYS A 17 17.61 2.80 1.16
CA CYS A 17 17.05 3.94 0.44
C CYS A 17 15.57 4.15 0.69
N ALA A 18 14.76 3.13 0.48
CA ALA A 18 13.31 3.24 0.64
C ALA A 18 12.74 1.85 0.78
N GLN A 19 11.58 1.78 1.41
CA GLN A 19 10.86 0.53 1.53
C GLN A 19 9.55 0.64 0.77
N ALA A 20 9.28 -0.34 -0.07
CA ALA A 20 8.03 -0.43 -0.80
C ALA A 20 7.19 -1.52 -0.18
N ASP A 21 5.90 -1.30 -0.11
CA ASP A 21 4.98 -2.26 0.49
C ASP A 21 3.63 -2.13 -0.18
N SER A 22 2.73 -3.01 0.17
CA SER A 22 1.38 -2.98 -0.36
C SER A 22 0.39 -3.34 0.73
N TYR A 23 -0.83 -2.89 0.54
CA TYR A 23 -1.90 -3.12 1.49
C TYR A 23 -3.20 -3.17 0.70
N GLU A 24 -4.13 -4.02 1.11
CA GLU A 24 -5.43 -4.05 0.44
C GLU A 24 -6.53 -4.06 1.48
N THR A 25 -7.69 -3.57 1.07
CA THR A 25 -8.83 -3.47 1.96
C THR A 25 -10.13 -3.73 1.20
N TYR A 26 -11.12 -4.16 1.95
CA TYR A 26 -12.49 -4.24 1.47
C TYR A 26 -13.23 -3.00 1.96
N ALA A 27 -14.14 -2.53 1.15
CA ALA A 27 -15.00 -1.42 1.55
C ALA A 27 -16.42 -1.67 1.05
N PHE A 28 -17.36 -1.04 1.71
CA PHE A 28 -18.77 -1.20 1.40
C PHE A 28 -19.39 0.16 1.13
N GLY A 29 -20.39 0.19 0.28
CA GLY A 29 -21.10 1.41 0.01
C GLY A 29 -22.46 1.12 -0.60
N ASP A 30 -23.29 2.14 -0.70
CA ASP A 30 -24.60 2.06 -1.32
C ASP A 30 -24.49 2.03 -2.85
N THR A 31 -23.36 2.50 -3.37
CA THR A 31 -23.03 2.40 -4.79
C THR A 31 -21.60 1.89 -4.90
N GLU A 32 -21.27 1.38 -6.07
CA GLU A 32 -19.89 0.93 -6.32
C GLU A 32 -18.92 2.10 -6.21
N ALA A 33 -19.29 3.26 -6.74
CA ALA A 33 -18.44 4.44 -6.67
C ALA A 33 -18.16 4.86 -5.23
N GLU A 34 -19.17 4.82 -4.37
CA GLU A 34 -19.01 5.16 -2.97
C GLU A 34 -18.08 4.18 -2.27
N ALA A 35 -18.25 2.88 -2.52
CA ALA A 35 -17.39 1.87 -1.94
C ALA A 35 -15.94 2.06 -2.40
N CYS A 36 -15.74 2.38 -3.67
CA CYS A 36 -14.40 2.61 -4.21
C CYS A 36 -13.72 3.82 -3.58
N GLU A 37 -14.47 4.88 -3.34
CA GLU A 37 -13.93 6.08 -2.70
C GLU A 37 -13.57 5.82 -1.25
N LYS A 38 -14.39 5.07 -0.53
CA LYS A 38 -14.08 4.69 0.85
C LYS A 38 -12.81 3.86 0.91
N ALA A 39 -12.68 2.90 -0.01
CA ALA A 39 -11.48 2.08 -0.07
C ALA A 39 -10.24 2.93 -0.32
N LYS A 40 -10.33 3.89 -1.22
CA LYS A 40 -9.21 4.77 -1.52
C LYS A 40 -8.79 5.58 -0.30
N SER A 41 -9.76 6.15 0.40
CA SER A 41 -9.49 6.93 1.60
C SER A 41 -8.82 6.07 2.67
N ASP A 42 -9.37 4.87 2.91
CA ASP A 42 -8.81 3.97 3.91
C ASP A 42 -7.40 3.56 3.56
N LEU A 43 -7.13 3.28 2.28
CA LEU A 43 -5.81 2.85 1.84
C LEU A 43 -4.77 3.96 2.00
N ASN A 44 -5.15 5.20 1.69
CA ASN A 44 -4.24 6.33 1.89
C ASN A 44 -3.91 6.50 3.37
N ASP A 45 -4.92 6.41 4.23
CA ASP A 45 -4.71 6.54 5.67
C ASP A 45 -3.81 5.42 6.19
N GLN A 46 -4.03 4.20 5.72
CA GLN A 46 -3.22 3.05 6.14
C GLN A 46 -1.77 3.18 5.67
N ALA A 47 -1.56 3.67 4.46
CA ALA A 47 -0.21 3.87 3.95
C ALA A 47 0.55 4.86 4.81
N ILE A 48 -0.10 5.98 5.16
CA ILE A 48 0.50 6.99 6.02
C ILE A 48 0.82 6.39 7.40
N LEU A 49 -0.12 5.65 7.96
CA LEU A 49 0.04 5.05 9.27
C LEU A 49 1.19 4.04 9.28
N GLN A 50 1.25 3.18 8.27
CA GLN A 50 2.30 2.18 8.19
C GLN A 50 3.68 2.82 8.12
N CYS A 51 3.81 3.89 7.34
CA CYS A 51 5.09 4.59 7.25
C CYS A 51 5.48 5.20 8.59
N ARG A 52 4.52 5.79 9.29
CA ARG A 52 4.79 6.40 10.59
C ARG A 52 5.19 5.36 11.63
N MET A 53 4.54 4.21 11.61
CA MET A 53 4.84 3.15 12.57
C MET A 53 6.25 2.62 12.39
N ASN A 54 6.79 2.74 11.20
CA ASN A 54 8.17 2.33 10.91
C ASN A 54 9.16 3.49 11.07
N GLY A 55 8.71 4.61 11.58
CA GLY A 55 9.59 5.75 11.81
C GLY A 55 9.90 6.56 10.58
N GLY A 56 9.07 6.45 9.55
CA GLY A 56 9.32 7.12 8.29
C GLY A 56 8.17 7.98 7.82
N LEU A 57 8.28 8.42 6.58
CA LEU A 57 7.28 9.26 5.93
C LEU A 57 6.85 8.61 4.62
N LEU A 58 5.59 8.78 4.29
CA LEU A 58 5.06 8.33 3.01
C LEU A 58 5.61 9.23 1.90
N VAL A 59 6.24 8.62 0.89
CA VAL A 59 6.75 9.39 -0.25
C VAL A 59 6.00 9.09 -1.53
N LYS A 60 5.29 7.97 -1.58
CA LYS A 60 4.55 7.60 -2.77
C LYS A 60 3.43 6.65 -2.39
N ALA A 61 2.26 6.84 -2.98
CA ALA A 61 1.15 5.92 -2.80
C ALA A 61 0.37 5.85 -4.11
N ASP A 62 0.27 4.64 -4.67
CA ASP A 62 -0.47 4.38 -5.88
C ASP A 62 -1.63 3.46 -5.56
N VAL A 63 -2.83 3.99 -5.61
CA VAL A 63 -4.03 3.19 -5.38
C VAL A 63 -4.40 2.50 -6.68
N GLY A 64 -4.54 1.19 -6.62
CA GLY A 64 -4.87 0.39 -7.78
C GLY A 64 -6.34 0.47 -8.15
N ASP A 65 -6.70 -0.31 -9.15
CA ASP A 65 -8.07 -0.36 -9.63
C ASP A 65 -9.01 -0.91 -8.56
N CYS A 66 -10.22 -0.40 -8.56
CA CYS A 66 -11.26 -0.84 -7.66
C CYS A 66 -11.97 -2.05 -8.28
N ARG A 67 -12.06 -3.13 -7.53
CA ARG A 67 -12.69 -4.35 -8.03
C ARG A 67 -13.92 -4.69 -7.23
N LEU A 68 -15.06 -4.79 -7.91
CA LEU A 68 -16.30 -5.23 -7.29
C LEU A 68 -16.19 -6.71 -6.96
N THR A 69 -16.35 -7.06 -5.70
CA THR A 69 -16.28 -8.46 -5.26
C THR A 69 -17.64 -9.04 -4.98
N GLU A 70 -18.59 -8.19 -4.58
CA GLU A 70 -19.91 -8.67 -4.25
C GLU A 70 -20.90 -7.53 -4.32
N SER A 71 -22.11 -7.81 -4.80
CA SER A 71 -23.20 -6.85 -4.71
C SER A 71 -24.44 -7.62 -4.27
N SER A 72 -25.11 -7.10 -3.25
CA SER A 72 -26.27 -7.75 -2.67
C SER A 72 -27.26 -6.68 -2.25
N GLY A 73 -28.38 -6.63 -2.94
CA GLY A 73 -29.39 -5.62 -2.67
C GLY A 73 -28.83 -4.23 -2.95
N ALA A 74 -28.85 -3.37 -1.93
CA ALA A 74 -28.36 -2.01 -2.05
C ALA A 74 -26.92 -1.86 -1.59
N ARG A 75 -26.23 -2.97 -1.39
CA ARG A 75 -24.88 -2.93 -0.85
C ARG A 75 -23.86 -3.49 -1.84
N TYR A 76 -22.76 -2.78 -1.95
CA TYR A 76 -21.66 -3.16 -2.83
C TYR A 76 -20.40 -3.35 -2.01
N GLN A 77 -19.68 -4.42 -2.25
CA GLN A 77 -18.39 -4.69 -1.63
C GLN A 77 -17.33 -4.63 -2.70
N VAL A 78 -16.26 -3.89 -2.43
CA VAL A 78 -15.14 -3.78 -3.36
C VAL A 78 -13.86 -4.17 -2.67
N LEU A 79 -12.89 -4.61 -3.47
CA LEU A 79 -11.53 -4.86 -3.03
C LEU A 79 -10.62 -3.89 -3.77
N ARG A 80 -9.75 -3.25 -3.03
CA ARG A 80 -8.81 -2.29 -3.62
C ARG A 80 -7.49 -2.38 -2.88
N SER A 81 -6.41 -2.09 -3.58
CA SER A 81 -5.08 -2.16 -3.00
C SER A 81 -4.32 -0.88 -3.25
N VAL A 82 -3.27 -0.67 -2.47
CA VAL A 82 -2.36 0.44 -2.64
C VAL A 82 -0.94 -0.09 -2.58
N GLU A 83 -0.10 0.39 -3.49
CA GLU A 83 1.33 0.17 -3.41
C GLU A 83 1.94 1.48 -2.93
N PHE A 84 2.74 1.42 -1.88
CA PHE A 84 3.27 2.63 -1.31
C PHE A 84 4.74 2.45 -0.93
N ALA A 85 5.42 3.56 -0.83
CA ALA A 85 6.82 3.58 -0.43
C ALA A 85 7.01 4.55 0.72
N CYS A 86 7.79 4.13 1.69
CA CYS A 86 8.13 4.93 2.84
C CYS A 86 9.60 5.30 2.78
N ARG A 87 9.92 6.48 3.29
CA ARG A 87 11.29 6.91 3.44
C ARG A 87 11.61 6.92 4.92
N VAL A 88 12.61 6.17 5.28
CA VAL A 88 13.05 6.06 6.67
C VAL A 88 14.46 6.65 6.75
N ASP A 89 14.64 7.62 7.62
CA ASP A 89 15.93 8.27 7.81
C ASP A 89 16.77 7.63 8.90
#